data_a7028a45f336c90eea5bc8a16a308678
#
_entry.id   a7028a45f336c90eea5bc8a16a308678
#
_cell.length_a   1.000
_cell.length_b   1.000
_cell.length_c   1.000
_cell.angle_alpha   90.00
_cell.angle_beta   90.00
_cell.angle_gamma   90.00
#
_symmetry.space_group_name_H-M   'P 1'
#
loop_
_entity.id
_entity.type
_entity.pdbx_description
1 polymer ?
#
loop_
_entity_poly.entity_id
_entity_poly.type
_entity_poly.pdbx_seq_one_letter_code
_entity_poly.pdbx_strand_id
1 'polypeptide(L)'
;AVVTWAVTVTGAVGAVLLIAAQQWAAGMGAVVLAAAVVWFGARSIHQLSKRWLVLVPTGLVIHDPLVMPEPQLFLRQTMARLGPAESEVGAEVITDDLTAGASGLVMSITLTEPVELLVRDGSRGTTLRPVDRVLFTPALPAQLLAEARQRRLPVA
;
A
#
# COMPACT_ATOMS: atom_id res chain seq x y z
N ALA A 1 11.28 4.23 8.45
CA ALA A 1 12.44 4.81 7.77
C ALA A 1 13.55 5.21 8.76
N VAL A 2 13.29 6.11 9.72
CA VAL A 2 14.30 6.63 10.67
C VAL A 2 14.92 5.52 11.53
N VAL A 3 14.10 4.63 12.08
CA VAL A 3 14.55 3.50 12.91
C VAL A 3 15.46 2.55 12.10
N THR A 4 15.06 2.21 10.88
CA THR A 4 15.87 1.33 10.01
C THR A 4 17.21 1.97 9.68
N TRP A 5 17.22 3.27 9.39
CA TRP A 5 18.44 4.03 9.15
C TRP A 5 19.35 4.04 10.36
N ALA A 6 18.81 4.37 11.56
CA ALA A 6 19.57 4.39 12.80
C ALA A 6 20.19 3.01 13.12
N VAL A 7 19.43 1.93 13.00
CA VAL A 7 19.93 0.55 13.22
C VAL A 7 21.05 0.21 12.23
N THR A 8 20.88 0.58 10.95
CA THR A 8 21.91 0.32 9.92
C THR A 8 23.20 1.07 10.21
N VAL A 9 23.12 2.36 10.54
CA VAL A 9 24.31 3.18 10.83
C VAL A 9 25.00 2.67 12.10
N THR A 10 24.26 2.41 13.17
CA THR A 10 24.83 1.88 14.42
C THR A 10 25.47 0.53 14.20
N GLY A 11 24.85 -0.36 13.43
CA GLY A 11 25.39 -1.66 13.08
C GLY A 11 26.67 -1.57 12.27
N ALA A 12 26.73 -0.67 11.29
CA ALA A 12 27.92 -0.45 10.47
C ALA A 12 29.09 0.08 11.29
N VAL A 13 28.83 1.10 12.12
CA VAL A 13 29.86 1.68 13.01
C VAL A 13 30.35 0.63 14.01
N GLY A 14 29.43 -0.11 14.64
CA GLY A 14 29.78 -1.18 15.57
C GLY A 14 30.63 -2.28 14.91
N ALA A 15 30.31 -2.67 13.68
CA ALA A 15 31.08 -3.65 12.92
C ALA A 15 32.53 -3.19 12.68
N VAL A 16 32.71 -1.93 12.26
CA VAL A 16 34.04 -1.34 12.04
C VAL A 16 34.84 -1.30 13.33
N LEU A 17 34.23 -0.91 14.44
CA LEU A 17 34.91 -0.84 15.75
C LEU A 17 35.31 -2.23 16.24
N LEU A 18 34.46 -3.25 16.07
CA LEU A 18 34.78 -4.64 16.44
C LEU A 18 35.93 -5.21 15.61
N ILE A 19 35.96 -4.92 14.32
CA ILE A 19 37.05 -5.35 13.44
C ILE A 19 38.35 -4.64 13.84
N ALA A 20 38.29 -3.34 14.11
CA ALA A 20 39.46 -2.54 14.58
C ALA A 20 39.99 -3.06 15.93
N ALA A 21 39.12 -3.55 16.80
CA ALA A 21 39.46 -4.21 18.07
C ALA A 21 39.95 -5.66 17.90
N GLN A 22 40.21 -6.13 16.68
CA GLN A 22 40.62 -7.50 16.33
C GLN A 22 39.61 -8.59 16.71
N GLN A 23 38.37 -8.24 16.98
CA GLN A 23 37.27 -9.19 17.24
C GLN A 23 36.60 -9.61 15.93
N TRP A 24 37.35 -10.31 15.07
CA TRP A 24 36.95 -10.66 13.71
C TRP A 24 35.63 -11.41 13.64
N ALA A 25 35.41 -12.38 14.53
CA ALA A 25 34.17 -13.18 14.51
C ALA A 25 32.92 -12.31 14.82
N ALA A 26 33.01 -11.45 15.83
CA ALA A 26 31.94 -10.55 16.20
C ALA A 26 31.70 -9.47 15.14
N GLY A 27 32.80 -8.91 14.58
CA GLY A 27 32.73 -7.92 13.50
C GLY A 27 32.08 -8.47 12.23
N MET A 28 32.46 -9.68 11.81
CA MET A 28 31.84 -10.35 10.65
C MET A 28 30.34 -10.64 10.89
N GLY A 29 29.98 -11.09 12.10
CA GLY A 29 28.58 -11.29 12.48
C GLY A 29 27.77 -9.99 12.38
N ALA A 30 28.31 -8.88 12.84
CA ALA A 30 27.69 -7.56 12.75
C ALA A 30 27.50 -7.09 11.29
N VAL A 31 28.48 -7.32 10.41
CA VAL A 31 28.38 -7.02 8.97
C VAL A 31 27.26 -7.80 8.32
N VAL A 32 27.18 -9.12 8.56
CA VAL A 32 26.14 -9.97 7.99
C VAL A 32 24.77 -9.51 8.46
N LEU A 33 24.61 -9.20 9.73
CA LEU A 33 23.34 -8.70 10.27
C LEU A 33 22.95 -7.35 9.65
N ALA A 34 23.88 -6.40 9.54
CA ALA A 34 23.63 -5.12 8.90
C ALA A 34 23.25 -5.28 7.42
N ALA A 35 23.93 -6.15 6.68
CA ALA A 35 23.61 -6.46 5.29
C ALA A 35 22.19 -7.06 5.14
N ALA A 36 21.78 -7.95 6.04
CA ALA A 36 20.43 -8.50 6.06
C ALA A 36 19.37 -7.41 6.29
N VAL A 37 19.58 -6.51 7.27
CA VAL A 37 18.68 -5.41 7.56
C VAL A 37 18.54 -4.48 6.35
N VAL A 38 19.65 -4.12 5.69
CA VAL A 38 19.64 -3.30 4.47
C VAL A 38 18.88 -3.98 3.35
N TRP A 39 19.13 -5.29 3.13
CA TRP A 39 18.46 -6.06 2.10
C TRP A 39 16.92 -6.12 2.30
N PHE A 40 16.48 -6.47 3.50
CA PHE A 40 15.05 -6.52 3.80
C PHE A 40 14.40 -5.14 3.77
N GLY A 41 15.09 -4.11 4.26
CA GLY A 41 14.63 -2.73 4.22
C GLY A 41 14.48 -2.21 2.78
N ALA A 42 15.50 -2.40 1.93
CA ALA A 42 15.46 -2.02 0.52
C ALA A 42 14.35 -2.76 -0.23
N ARG A 43 14.20 -4.07 0.02
CA ARG A 43 13.12 -4.87 -0.58
C ARG A 43 11.73 -4.35 -0.17
N SER A 44 11.54 -4.01 1.11
CA SER A 44 10.28 -3.47 1.62
C SER A 44 9.93 -2.13 0.95
N ILE A 45 10.89 -1.22 0.88
CA ILE A 45 10.72 0.10 0.22
C ILE A 45 10.41 -0.10 -1.27
N HIS A 46 11.12 -1.01 -1.93
CA HIS A 46 10.88 -1.29 -3.35
C HIS A 46 9.49 -1.88 -3.61
N GLN A 47 8.95 -2.70 -2.71
CA GLN A 47 7.58 -3.19 -2.83
C GLN A 47 6.55 -2.07 -2.65
N LEU A 48 6.77 -1.17 -1.68
CA LEU A 48 5.88 -0.02 -1.46
C LEU A 48 5.89 0.95 -2.65
N SER A 49 7.02 1.14 -3.32
CA SER A 49 7.12 2.02 -4.49
C SER A 49 6.34 1.55 -5.72
N LYS A 50 5.92 0.30 -5.74
CA LYS A 50 5.08 -0.27 -6.81
C LYS A 50 3.59 -0.01 -6.63
N ARG A 51 3.19 0.53 -5.49
CA ARG A 51 1.81 0.92 -5.22
C ARG A 51 1.57 2.31 -5.80
N TRP A 52 0.58 2.44 -6.66
CA TRP A 52 0.23 3.72 -7.23
C TRP A 52 -1.28 3.85 -7.47
N LEU A 53 -1.73 5.09 -7.46
CA LEU A 53 -3.09 5.48 -7.73
C LEU A 53 -3.04 6.64 -8.70
N VAL A 54 -3.76 6.54 -9.82
CA VAL A 54 -3.76 7.56 -10.87
C VAL A 54 -5.18 7.92 -11.25
N LEU A 55 -5.46 9.22 -11.24
CA LEU A 55 -6.68 9.77 -11.80
C LEU A 55 -6.53 9.90 -13.31
N VAL A 56 -7.37 9.18 -14.04
CA VAL A 56 -7.46 9.25 -15.51
C VAL A 56 -8.73 10.00 -15.94
N PRO A 57 -8.84 10.49 -17.18
CA PRO A 57 -10.04 11.19 -17.62
C PRO A 57 -11.34 10.41 -17.48
N THR A 58 -11.24 9.09 -17.56
CA THR A 58 -12.38 8.15 -17.49
C THR A 58 -12.71 7.68 -16.07
N GLY A 59 -11.81 7.91 -15.09
CA GLY A 59 -12.02 7.42 -13.72
C GLY A 59 -10.76 7.41 -12.87
N LEU A 60 -10.62 6.36 -12.08
CA LEU A 60 -9.52 6.14 -11.15
C LEU A 60 -8.91 4.76 -11.38
N VAL A 61 -7.58 4.70 -11.50
CA VAL A 61 -6.85 3.42 -11.57
C VAL A 61 -6.12 3.21 -10.25
N ILE A 62 -6.31 2.04 -9.68
CA ILE A 62 -5.57 1.58 -8.48
C ILE A 62 -4.71 0.39 -8.87
N HIS A 63 -3.46 0.43 -8.49
CA HIS A 63 -2.54 -0.70 -8.60
C HIS A 63 -1.83 -0.93 -7.28
N ASP A 64 -2.12 -2.06 -6.69
CA ASP A 64 -1.45 -2.54 -5.49
C ASP A 64 -1.08 -4.01 -5.67
N PRO A 65 0.17 -4.32 -6.06
CA PRO A 65 0.58 -5.68 -6.35
C PRO A 65 0.59 -6.61 -5.12
N LEU A 66 0.39 -6.06 -3.91
CA LEU A 66 0.23 -6.87 -2.69
C LEU A 66 -1.16 -7.49 -2.60
N VAL A 67 -2.18 -6.80 -3.10
CA VAL A 67 -3.59 -7.20 -2.99
C VAL A 67 -4.16 -7.61 -4.33
N MET A 68 -3.80 -6.89 -5.41
CA MET A 68 -4.30 -7.13 -6.76
C MET A 68 -3.15 -7.48 -7.71
N PRO A 69 -3.26 -8.55 -8.50
CA PRO A 69 -2.23 -8.90 -9.49
C PRO A 69 -2.17 -7.91 -10.65
N GLU A 70 -3.31 -7.29 -10.99
CA GLU A 70 -3.48 -6.38 -12.12
C GLU A 70 -4.02 -5.02 -11.68
N PRO A 71 -3.67 -3.92 -12.40
CA PRO A 71 -4.26 -2.62 -12.17
C PRO A 71 -5.77 -2.65 -12.44
N GLN A 72 -6.56 -2.09 -11.54
CA GLN A 72 -8.01 -2.01 -11.70
C GLN A 72 -8.44 -0.59 -12.02
N LEU A 73 -9.21 -0.44 -13.09
CA LEU A 73 -9.84 0.81 -13.49
C LEU A 73 -11.27 0.87 -12.93
N PHE A 74 -11.54 1.88 -12.12
CA PHE A 74 -12.88 2.25 -11.68
C PHE A 74 -13.37 3.40 -12.55
N LEU A 75 -14.37 3.13 -13.38
CA LEU A 75 -14.93 4.14 -14.29
C LEU A 75 -15.73 5.17 -13.49
N ARG A 76 -15.67 6.44 -13.87
CA ARG A 76 -16.43 7.52 -13.24
C ARG A 76 -17.95 7.25 -13.22
N GLN A 77 -18.47 6.66 -14.28
CA GLN A 77 -19.90 6.35 -14.41
C GLN A 77 -20.38 5.20 -13.52
N THR A 78 -19.46 4.32 -13.08
CA THR A 78 -19.77 3.22 -12.15
C THR A 78 -19.46 3.58 -10.71
N MET A 79 -18.84 4.74 -10.45
CA MET A 79 -18.61 5.23 -9.10
C MET A 79 -19.85 6.01 -8.60
N ALA A 80 -20.42 5.57 -7.48
CA ALA A 80 -21.47 6.32 -6.78
C ALA A 80 -20.86 7.38 -5.87
N ARG A 81 -19.74 7.06 -5.18
CA ARG A 81 -19.12 7.95 -4.19
C ARG A 81 -17.63 7.65 -4.04
N LEU A 82 -16.84 8.71 -3.91
CA LEU A 82 -15.44 8.67 -3.51
C LEU A 82 -15.25 9.58 -2.28
N GLY A 83 -14.82 9.03 -1.16
CA GLY A 83 -14.68 9.81 0.07
C GLY A 83 -13.96 9.04 1.19
N PRO A 84 -13.84 9.65 2.37
CA PRO A 84 -13.39 8.92 3.55
C PRO A 84 -14.28 7.72 3.82
N ALA A 85 -13.66 6.62 4.27
CA ALA A 85 -14.42 5.44 4.64
C ALA A 85 -15.28 5.75 5.87
N GLU A 86 -16.59 5.65 5.71
CA GLU A 86 -17.54 5.75 6.82
C GLU A 86 -17.80 4.35 7.38
N SER A 87 -17.88 4.25 8.70
CA SER A 87 -18.35 3.03 9.38
C SER A 87 -19.88 2.96 9.22
N GLU A 88 -20.34 2.45 8.10
CA GLU A 88 -21.75 2.16 7.94
C GLU A 88 -22.11 0.90 8.73
N VAL A 89 -22.79 1.10 9.84
CA VAL A 89 -23.38 0.04 10.64
C VAL A 89 -24.72 -0.32 9.99
N GLY A 90 -24.79 -1.48 9.34
CA GLY A 90 -26.09 -2.08 8.99
C GLY A 90 -26.38 -2.37 7.51
N ALA A 91 -25.52 -2.04 6.56
CA ALA A 91 -25.69 -2.48 5.18
C ALA A 91 -24.80 -3.71 4.90
N GLU A 92 -25.37 -4.76 4.34
CA GLU A 92 -24.63 -5.92 3.84
C GLU A 92 -23.93 -5.55 2.51
N VAL A 93 -22.94 -4.62 2.62
CA VAL A 93 -22.16 -4.14 1.47
C VAL A 93 -20.94 -5.05 1.33
N ILE A 94 -20.79 -5.69 0.19
CA ILE A 94 -19.60 -6.51 -0.09
C ILE A 94 -18.41 -5.58 -0.27
N THR A 95 -17.63 -5.45 0.81
CA THR A 95 -16.48 -4.55 0.89
C THR A 95 -15.18 -5.34 0.75
N ASP A 96 -14.29 -4.92 -0.13
CA ASP A 96 -12.94 -5.46 -0.21
C ASP A 96 -11.91 -4.46 0.31
N ASP A 97 -10.99 -4.96 1.14
CA ASP A 97 -9.95 -4.16 1.79
C ASP A 97 -8.64 -4.21 1.00
N LEU A 98 -8.38 -3.17 0.22
CA LEU A 98 -7.13 -2.98 -0.51
C LEU A 98 -6.09 -2.15 0.29
N THR A 99 -6.32 -1.89 1.59
CA THR A 99 -5.37 -1.10 2.39
C THR A 99 -4.07 -1.86 2.65
N ALA A 100 -4.11 -3.20 2.58
CA ALA A 100 -2.98 -4.08 2.93
C ALA A 100 -2.38 -3.76 4.31
N GLY A 101 -3.22 -3.30 5.26
CA GLY A 101 -2.80 -2.90 6.61
C GLY A 101 -2.01 -1.58 6.65
N ALA A 102 -2.07 -0.76 5.60
CA ALA A 102 -1.40 0.54 5.59
C ALA A 102 -2.01 1.49 6.61
N SER A 103 -1.15 2.19 7.36
CA SER A 103 -1.57 3.23 8.28
C SER A 103 -1.94 4.51 7.51
N GLY A 104 -3.04 5.16 7.88
CA GLY A 104 -3.48 6.42 7.27
C GLY A 104 -4.99 6.56 7.23
N LEU A 105 -5.46 7.63 6.59
CA LEU A 105 -6.88 7.83 6.37
C LEU A 105 -7.38 6.85 5.31
N VAL A 106 -8.26 5.95 5.73
CA VAL A 106 -8.90 5.02 4.82
C VAL A 106 -9.93 5.76 3.98
N MET A 107 -9.83 5.59 2.67
CA MET A 107 -10.77 6.10 1.69
C MET A 107 -11.59 4.96 1.12
N SER A 108 -12.80 5.27 0.67
CA SER A 108 -13.68 4.29 0.03
C SER A 108 -14.14 4.78 -1.35
N ILE A 109 -14.24 3.83 -2.26
CA ILE A 109 -15.01 3.97 -3.50
C ILE A 109 -16.24 3.10 -3.36
N THR A 110 -17.41 3.71 -3.39
CA THR A 110 -18.68 2.98 -3.48
C THR A 110 -19.09 2.94 -4.94
N LEU A 111 -19.49 1.77 -5.41
CA LEU A 111 -19.89 1.54 -6.80
C LEU A 111 -21.41 1.55 -6.93
N THR A 112 -21.91 1.88 -8.10
CA THR A 112 -23.36 1.84 -8.44
C THR A 112 -23.83 0.42 -8.68
N GLU A 113 -22.94 -0.44 -9.16
CA GLU A 113 -23.18 -1.85 -9.44
C GLU A 113 -21.95 -2.66 -9.00
N PRO A 114 -22.12 -3.91 -8.55
CA PRO A 114 -20.99 -4.76 -8.18
C PRO A 114 -20.04 -4.95 -9.36
N VAL A 115 -18.74 -4.80 -9.10
CA VAL A 115 -17.68 -5.05 -10.09
C VAL A 115 -16.88 -6.26 -9.65
N GLU A 116 -16.58 -7.15 -10.58
CA GLU A 116 -15.70 -8.28 -10.31
C GLU A 116 -14.26 -7.81 -10.15
N LEU A 117 -13.71 -8.00 -8.96
CA LEU A 117 -12.34 -7.65 -8.62
C LEU A 117 -11.48 -8.91 -8.52
N LEU A 118 -10.34 -8.90 -9.21
CA LEU A 118 -9.36 -9.97 -9.09
C LEU A 118 -8.44 -9.67 -7.90
N VAL A 119 -8.64 -10.38 -6.80
CA VAL A 119 -7.93 -10.16 -5.54
C VAL A 119 -7.02 -11.34 -5.22
N ARG A 120 -5.88 -11.09 -4.58
CA ARG A 120 -5.01 -12.15 -4.07
C ARG A 120 -5.60 -12.76 -2.81
N ASP A 121 -5.77 -14.06 -2.82
CA ASP A 121 -6.19 -14.84 -1.65
C ASP A 121 -4.97 -15.46 -0.93
N GLY A 122 -4.20 -14.60 -0.29
CA GLY A 122 -2.97 -14.98 0.43
C GLY A 122 -2.01 -15.78 -0.45
N SER A 123 -1.64 -17.00 0.00
CA SER A 123 -0.75 -17.91 -0.75
C SER A 123 -1.49 -18.85 -1.72
N ARG A 124 -2.82 -18.79 -1.78
CA ARG A 124 -3.66 -19.74 -2.53
C ARG A 124 -3.95 -19.33 -3.97
N GLY A 125 -3.55 -18.14 -4.37
CA GLY A 125 -3.76 -17.67 -5.73
C GLY A 125 -4.59 -16.38 -5.83
N THR A 126 -5.36 -16.25 -6.89
CA THR A 126 -6.23 -15.10 -7.16
C THR A 126 -7.67 -15.57 -7.26
N THR A 127 -8.59 -14.80 -6.70
CA THR A 127 -10.02 -15.06 -6.72
C THR A 127 -10.76 -13.85 -7.27
N LEU A 128 -11.71 -14.06 -8.15
CA LEU A 128 -12.68 -13.05 -8.58
C LEU A 128 -13.74 -12.91 -7.50
N ARG A 129 -13.99 -11.69 -7.05
CA ARG A 129 -15.04 -11.36 -6.08
C ARG A 129 -15.86 -10.18 -6.59
N PRO A 130 -17.19 -10.26 -6.55
CA PRO A 130 -18.04 -9.10 -6.75
C PRO A 130 -17.88 -8.17 -5.55
N VAL A 131 -17.66 -6.87 -5.79
CA VAL A 131 -17.49 -5.86 -4.74
C VAL A 131 -18.34 -4.63 -5.06
N ASP A 132 -19.03 -4.12 -4.05
CA ASP A 132 -19.79 -2.88 -4.09
C ASP A 132 -18.99 -1.70 -3.56
N ARG A 133 -18.02 -1.99 -2.70
CA ARG A 133 -17.17 -0.99 -2.05
C ARG A 133 -15.73 -1.47 -1.98
N VAL A 134 -14.81 -0.56 -2.24
CA VAL A 134 -13.36 -0.79 -2.16
C VAL A 134 -12.75 0.18 -1.18
N LEU A 135 -11.99 -0.33 -0.21
CA LEU A 135 -11.23 0.47 0.75
C LEU A 135 -9.77 0.56 0.31
N PHE A 136 -9.19 1.73 0.39
CA PHE A 136 -7.78 1.96 0.07
C PHE A 136 -7.20 3.12 0.90
N THR A 137 -5.88 3.18 1.02
CA THR A 137 -5.20 4.23 1.81
C THR A 137 -4.23 4.99 0.91
N PRO A 138 -4.61 6.16 0.38
CA PRO A 138 -3.72 6.99 -0.42
C PRO A 138 -2.72 7.74 0.46
N ALA A 139 -1.52 8.02 -0.07
CA ALA A 139 -0.51 8.80 0.65
C ALA A 139 -0.93 10.25 0.92
N LEU A 140 -1.71 10.85 0.02
CA LEU A 140 -2.16 12.25 0.06
C LEU A 140 -3.67 12.35 -0.17
N PRO A 141 -4.51 11.98 0.82
CA PRO A 141 -5.96 11.90 0.65
C PRO A 141 -6.61 13.25 0.30
N ALA A 142 -6.15 14.34 0.90
CA ALA A 142 -6.68 15.67 0.62
C ALA A 142 -6.41 16.12 -0.82
N GLN A 143 -5.20 15.84 -1.34
CA GLN A 143 -4.88 16.16 -2.73
C GLN A 143 -5.66 15.29 -3.70
N LEU A 144 -5.83 14.01 -3.40
CA LEU A 144 -6.66 13.11 -4.19
C LEU A 144 -8.08 13.64 -4.34
N LEU A 145 -8.72 14.04 -3.22
CA LEU A 145 -10.08 14.56 -3.26
C LEU A 145 -10.18 15.90 -4.00
N ALA A 146 -9.20 16.79 -3.83
CA ALA A 146 -9.17 18.07 -4.55
C ALA A 146 -9.07 17.84 -6.06
N GLU A 147 -8.17 16.99 -6.51
CA GLU A 147 -7.98 16.66 -7.92
C GLU A 147 -9.18 15.89 -8.49
N ALA A 148 -9.77 14.97 -7.71
CA ALA A 148 -10.96 14.23 -8.10
C ALA A 148 -12.16 15.17 -8.33
N ARG A 149 -12.32 16.20 -7.48
CA ARG A 149 -13.36 17.24 -7.68
C ARG A 149 -13.14 18.02 -8.96
N GLN A 150 -11.89 18.43 -9.25
CA GLN A 150 -11.56 19.14 -10.50
C GLN A 150 -11.92 18.29 -11.73
N ARG A 151 -11.75 16.98 -11.64
CA ARG A 151 -12.09 16.03 -12.70
C ARG A 151 -13.55 15.57 -12.68
N ARG A 152 -14.38 16.17 -11.83
CA ARG A 152 -15.82 15.90 -11.68
C ARG A 152 -16.12 14.43 -11.34
N LEU A 153 -15.28 13.80 -10.54
CA LEU A 153 -15.60 12.54 -9.91
C LEU A 153 -16.61 12.76 -8.78
N PRO A 154 -17.43 11.75 -8.42
CA PRO A 154 -18.44 11.86 -7.36
C PRO A 154 -17.79 11.86 -5.98
N VAL A 155 -17.22 13.00 -5.57
CA VAL A 155 -16.57 13.18 -4.27
C VAL A 155 -17.59 13.56 -3.21
N ALA A 156 -17.50 12.89 -2.05
CA ALA A 156 -18.30 13.19 -0.86
C ALA A 156 -17.81 14.45 -0.15
#